data_c3650f2c95b54f7a96d2e078053600be
#
_entry.id   c3650f2c95b54f7a96d2e078053600be
#
_cell.length_a   1.000
_cell.length_b   1.000
_cell.length_c   1.000
_cell.angle_alpha   90.00
_cell.angle_beta   90.00
_cell.angle_gamma   90.00
#
_symmetry.space_group_name_H-M   'P 1'
#
loop_
_entity.id
_entity.type
_entity.pdbx_description
1 polymer ?
#
loop_
_entity_poly.entity_id
_entity_poly.type
_entity_poly.pdbx_seq_one_letter_code
_entity_poly.pdbx_strand_id
1 'polypeptide(L)'
;MSNLKKIKEPKRARIGFYSAGLCTYWEQFEGLYNCLIGYNKFIEKKLSQWGEVYNFGMVDTEEKGRAAGEFFNKSNVDIVFSHTATYYTSACVLPIHQINKAPTVILNLQPTPEMAYESTGTDRWLAQCVGCSVPEISNAFNRAGIPFRVVNGLLGLYETPTFAKADEVTEKRPEAMKAWKEIEEWCVAASVQRTLKWSRFGLLGGYYS
;
A
#
# COMPACT_ATOMS: atom_id res chain seq x y z
N MET A 1 -5.51 21.30 -43.48
CA MET A 1 -4.52 21.05 -42.42
C MET A 1 -5.24 20.37 -41.28
N SER A 2 -4.91 19.12 -41.05
CA SER A 2 -5.66 18.20 -40.21
C SER A 2 -5.57 18.60 -38.71
N ASN A 3 -6.71 18.80 -38.10
CA ASN A 3 -6.86 18.76 -36.63
C ASN A 3 -6.59 17.35 -36.17
N LEU A 4 -5.33 16.96 -36.10
CA LEU A 4 -4.92 15.80 -35.29
C LEU A 4 -5.29 16.12 -33.84
N LYS A 5 -6.40 15.53 -33.37
CA LYS A 5 -6.79 15.64 -31.98
C LYS A 5 -5.59 15.25 -31.14
N LYS A 6 -5.15 16.16 -30.26
CA LYS A 6 -4.10 15.88 -29.27
C LYS A 6 -4.37 14.52 -28.64
N ILE A 7 -3.39 13.62 -28.69
CA ILE A 7 -3.42 12.36 -27.97
C ILE A 7 -3.70 12.74 -26.52
N LYS A 8 -4.81 12.26 -25.96
CA LYS A 8 -5.13 12.52 -24.55
C LYS A 8 -4.04 11.90 -23.70
N GLU A 9 -3.54 12.67 -22.75
CA GLU A 9 -2.58 12.15 -21.78
C GLU A 9 -3.13 10.90 -21.08
N PRO A 10 -2.27 9.93 -20.75
CA PRO A 10 -2.67 8.75 -19.98
C PRO A 10 -3.36 9.16 -18.68
N LYS A 11 -4.41 8.44 -18.32
CA LYS A 11 -5.09 8.68 -17.02
C LYS A 11 -4.20 8.19 -15.89
N ARG A 12 -4.01 9.03 -14.88
CA ARG A 12 -3.33 8.62 -13.64
C ARG A 12 -4.18 7.58 -12.90
N ALA A 13 -3.52 6.58 -12.29
CA ALA A 13 -4.19 5.60 -11.45
C ALA A 13 -4.85 6.27 -10.23
N ARG A 14 -5.98 5.74 -9.80
CA ARG A 14 -6.59 6.03 -8.50
C ARG A 14 -6.15 4.95 -7.53
N ILE A 15 -5.33 5.32 -6.59
CA ILE A 15 -4.62 4.42 -5.68
C ILE A 15 -5.33 4.44 -4.32
N GLY A 16 -5.97 3.34 -3.95
CA GLY A 16 -6.39 3.12 -2.57
C GLY A 16 -5.18 2.80 -1.70
N PHE A 17 -5.11 3.37 -0.52
CA PHE A 17 -4.03 3.11 0.42
C PHE A 17 -4.54 3.10 1.86
N TYR A 18 -4.01 2.17 2.66
CA TYR A 18 -4.21 2.13 4.10
C TYR A 18 -3.02 1.47 4.79
N SER A 19 -2.83 1.80 6.06
CA SER A 19 -1.93 1.07 6.95
C SER A 19 -2.75 0.23 7.92
N ALA A 20 -2.30 -0.98 8.23
CA ALA A 20 -2.97 -1.86 9.15
C ALA A 20 -2.22 -2.02 10.47
N GLY A 21 -2.97 -2.07 11.57
CA GLY A 21 -2.47 -2.22 12.93
C GLY A 21 -3.52 -2.87 13.83
N LEU A 22 -3.29 -2.84 15.13
CA LEU A 22 -4.18 -3.42 16.12
C LEU A 22 -4.51 -2.39 17.21
N CYS A 23 -5.79 -2.05 17.36
CA CYS A 23 -6.25 -0.97 18.23
C CYS A 23 -5.83 -1.14 19.70
N THR A 24 -5.73 -2.37 20.19
CA THR A 24 -5.32 -2.68 21.57
C THR A 24 -3.91 -2.21 21.92
N TYR A 25 -3.07 -1.91 20.94
CA TYR A 25 -1.69 -1.43 21.18
C TYR A 25 -1.62 0.05 21.53
N TRP A 26 -2.59 0.85 21.12
CA TRP A 26 -2.49 2.31 21.20
C TRP A 26 -2.47 2.82 22.62
N GLU A 27 -3.25 2.21 23.51
CA GLU A 27 -3.29 2.54 24.94
C GLU A 27 -2.12 1.95 25.72
N GLN A 28 -1.52 0.83 25.21
CA GLN A 28 -0.43 0.12 25.90
C GLN A 28 0.94 0.71 25.58
N PHE A 29 1.11 1.28 24.39
CA PHE A 29 2.41 1.72 23.88
C PHE A 29 2.31 3.18 23.41
N GLU A 30 2.59 4.09 24.31
CA GLU A 30 2.57 5.53 24.02
C GLU A 30 3.51 5.89 22.86
N GLY A 31 3.02 6.69 21.91
CA GLY A 31 3.78 7.13 20.75
C GLY A 31 3.83 6.14 19.57
N LEU A 32 3.51 4.85 19.77
CA LEU A 32 3.52 3.84 18.69
C LEU A 32 2.60 4.25 17.54
N TYR A 33 1.34 4.60 17.85
CA TYR A 33 0.38 5.04 16.82
C TYR A 33 0.91 6.19 15.97
N ASN A 34 1.47 7.21 16.61
CA ASN A 34 2.01 8.39 15.92
C ASN A 34 3.19 8.05 15.02
N CYS A 35 4.07 7.13 15.46
CA CYS A 35 5.15 6.61 14.64
C CYS A 35 4.62 5.94 13.37
N LEU A 36 3.66 5.04 13.52
CA LEU A 36 3.07 4.30 12.38
C LEU A 36 2.29 5.22 11.42
N ILE A 37 1.64 6.25 11.94
CA ILE A 37 1.02 7.31 11.10
C ILE A 37 2.11 8.11 10.35
N GLY A 38 3.28 8.31 10.94
CA GLY A 38 4.43 8.90 10.25
C GLY A 38 4.84 8.07 9.02
N TYR A 39 4.92 6.75 9.16
CA TYR A 39 5.20 5.84 8.03
C TYR A 39 4.06 5.85 6.99
N ASN A 40 2.81 5.88 7.43
CA ASN A 40 1.66 6.00 6.52
C ASN A 40 1.78 7.25 5.64
N LYS A 41 2.03 8.43 6.24
CA LYS A 41 2.19 9.69 5.51
C LYS A 41 3.40 9.66 4.55
N PHE A 42 4.48 9.02 4.95
CA PHE A 42 5.66 8.84 4.10
C PHE A 42 5.33 8.03 2.84
N ILE A 43 4.63 6.90 3.00
CA ILE A 43 4.21 6.05 1.89
C ILE A 43 3.22 6.79 0.99
N GLU A 44 2.23 7.47 1.55
CA GLU A 44 1.28 8.29 0.81
C GLU A 44 1.97 9.32 -0.09
N LYS A 45 2.96 10.04 0.47
CA LYS A 45 3.76 11.01 -0.29
C LYS A 45 4.53 10.37 -1.44
N LYS A 46 5.08 9.17 -1.24
CA LYS A 46 5.75 8.41 -2.31
C LYS A 46 4.75 7.97 -3.39
N LEU A 47 3.63 7.37 -3.02
CA LEU A 47 2.59 6.90 -3.95
C LEU A 47 1.99 8.05 -4.78
N SER A 48 1.88 9.25 -4.20
CA SER A 48 1.35 10.44 -4.88
C SER A 48 2.18 10.88 -6.09
N GLN A 49 3.39 10.40 -6.24
CA GLN A 49 4.22 10.64 -7.44
C GLN A 49 3.62 9.93 -8.67
N TRP A 50 3.00 8.78 -8.49
CA TRP A 50 2.55 7.92 -9.58
C TRP A 50 1.02 7.88 -9.79
N GLY A 51 0.23 8.36 -8.82
CA GLY A 51 -1.24 8.33 -8.93
C GLY A 51 -1.95 9.35 -8.07
N GLU A 52 -3.28 9.31 -8.10
CA GLU A 52 -4.16 10.03 -7.20
C GLU A 52 -4.43 9.11 -5.99
N VAL A 53 -3.92 9.47 -4.81
CA VAL A 53 -3.97 8.62 -3.61
C VAL A 53 -5.23 8.90 -2.79
N TYR A 54 -5.95 7.85 -2.49
CA TYR A 54 -7.10 7.80 -1.58
C TYR A 54 -6.66 7.07 -0.31
N ASN A 55 -6.09 7.81 0.63
CA ASN A 55 -5.57 7.26 1.89
C ASN A 55 -6.67 7.21 2.94
N PHE A 56 -7.00 6.01 3.41
CA PHE A 56 -7.96 5.81 4.51
C PHE A 56 -7.30 6.00 5.90
N GLY A 57 -5.98 5.93 5.97
CA GLY A 57 -5.24 5.99 7.23
C GLY A 57 -5.06 4.63 7.88
N MET A 58 -5.25 4.54 9.21
CA MET A 58 -5.06 3.30 9.98
C MET A 58 -6.34 2.47 10.04
N VAL A 59 -6.24 1.22 9.62
CA VAL A 59 -7.26 0.18 9.78
C VAL A 59 -6.81 -0.76 10.90
N ASP A 60 -7.48 -0.72 12.03
CA ASP A 60 -7.12 -1.41 13.27
C ASP A 60 -8.30 -2.13 13.94
N THR A 61 -9.50 -2.03 13.32
CA THR A 61 -10.71 -2.77 13.69
C THR A 61 -11.45 -3.26 12.46
N GLU A 62 -12.36 -4.23 12.65
CA GLU A 62 -13.22 -4.75 11.58
C GLU A 62 -14.14 -3.67 10.99
N GLU A 63 -14.68 -2.79 11.83
CA GLU A 63 -15.56 -1.69 11.44
C GLU A 63 -14.83 -0.72 10.50
N LYS A 64 -13.58 -0.35 10.84
CA LYS A 64 -12.73 0.46 9.96
C LYS A 64 -12.40 -0.26 8.66
N GLY A 65 -12.24 -1.58 8.70
CA GLY A 65 -12.07 -2.40 7.51
C GLY A 65 -13.26 -2.29 6.55
N ARG A 66 -14.49 -2.42 7.07
CA ARG A 66 -15.71 -2.22 6.27
C ARG A 66 -15.80 -0.81 5.69
N ALA A 67 -15.58 0.19 6.53
CA ALA A 67 -15.59 1.60 6.11
C ALA A 67 -14.54 1.90 5.03
N ALA A 68 -13.33 1.34 5.15
CA ALA A 68 -12.28 1.47 4.14
C ALA A 68 -12.66 0.82 2.80
N GLY A 69 -13.29 -0.37 2.83
CA GLY A 69 -13.78 -1.03 1.63
C GLY A 69 -14.83 -0.19 0.89
N GLU A 70 -15.79 0.39 1.60
CA GLU A 70 -16.80 1.29 1.05
C GLU A 70 -16.17 2.58 0.50
N PHE A 71 -15.22 3.16 1.23
CA PHE A 71 -14.48 4.33 0.81
C PHE A 71 -13.74 4.09 -0.52
N PHE A 72 -13.05 2.96 -0.66
CA PHE A 72 -12.35 2.62 -1.90
C PHE A 72 -13.30 2.34 -3.06
N ASN A 73 -14.44 1.68 -2.81
CA ASN A 73 -15.47 1.51 -3.84
C ASN A 73 -16.03 2.86 -4.32
N LYS A 74 -16.41 3.74 -3.40
CA LYS A 74 -16.91 5.08 -3.72
C LYS A 74 -15.87 5.90 -4.48
N SER A 75 -14.60 5.74 -4.12
CA SER A 75 -13.48 6.40 -4.78
C SER A 75 -13.12 5.78 -6.13
N ASN A 76 -13.70 4.62 -6.49
CA ASN A 76 -13.42 3.90 -7.75
C ASN A 76 -11.91 3.74 -7.98
N VAL A 77 -11.22 3.18 -7.00
CA VAL A 77 -9.77 2.94 -7.04
C VAL A 77 -9.43 1.83 -8.03
N ASP A 78 -8.26 1.93 -8.67
CA ASP A 78 -7.79 0.97 -9.66
C ASP A 78 -6.88 -0.09 -9.04
N ILE A 79 -6.28 0.20 -7.88
CA ILE A 79 -5.39 -0.68 -7.12
C ILE A 79 -5.46 -0.28 -5.64
N VAL A 80 -5.24 -1.23 -4.74
CA VAL A 80 -5.16 -0.98 -3.29
C VAL A 80 -3.81 -1.45 -2.76
N PHE A 81 -3.08 -0.55 -2.10
CA PHE A 81 -1.89 -0.89 -1.33
C PHE A 81 -2.24 -1.04 0.15
N SER A 82 -1.90 -2.18 0.71
CA SER A 82 -2.10 -2.56 2.11
C SER A 82 -0.76 -2.55 2.83
N HIS A 83 -0.45 -1.50 3.57
CA HIS A 83 0.78 -1.43 4.35
C HIS A 83 0.63 -2.17 5.68
N THR A 84 1.47 -3.18 5.89
CA THR A 84 1.61 -3.85 7.19
C THR A 84 2.42 -2.95 8.12
N ALA A 85 1.76 -2.14 8.96
CA ALA A 85 2.47 -1.17 9.80
C ALA A 85 3.03 -1.80 11.09
N THR A 86 2.33 -2.80 11.63
CA THR A 86 2.72 -3.59 12.81
C THR A 86 1.99 -4.94 12.73
N TYR A 87 1.98 -5.73 13.81
CA TYR A 87 1.09 -6.90 13.88
C TYR A 87 -0.38 -6.49 13.92
N TYR A 88 -1.21 -7.21 13.19
CA TYR A 88 -2.67 -7.11 13.18
C TYR A 88 -3.30 -8.42 12.71
N THR A 89 -4.58 -8.61 12.99
CA THR A 89 -5.32 -9.80 12.58
C THR A 89 -6.00 -9.63 11.23
N SER A 90 -6.21 -10.71 10.51
CA SER A 90 -6.91 -10.72 9.23
C SER A 90 -8.35 -10.19 9.32
N ALA A 91 -8.99 -10.30 10.49
CA ALA A 91 -10.34 -9.77 10.72
C ALA A 91 -10.44 -8.26 10.44
N CYS A 92 -9.39 -7.50 10.73
CA CYS A 92 -9.38 -6.06 10.51
C CYS A 92 -9.43 -5.69 9.01
N VAL A 93 -8.74 -6.44 8.15
CA VAL A 93 -8.53 -6.04 6.75
C VAL A 93 -9.31 -6.86 5.73
N LEU A 94 -9.71 -8.08 6.07
CA LEU A 94 -10.46 -8.95 5.17
C LEU A 94 -11.73 -8.28 4.60
N PRO A 95 -12.54 -7.54 5.39
CA PRO A 95 -13.73 -6.85 4.90
C PRO A 95 -13.43 -5.85 3.78
N ILE A 96 -12.27 -5.19 3.78
CA ILE A 96 -11.88 -4.24 2.73
C ILE A 96 -11.96 -4.91 1.36
N HIS A 97 -11.32 -6.08 1.24
CA HIS A 97 -11.14 -6.80 -0.02
C HIS A 97 -12.32 -7.71 -0.36
N GLN A 98 -13.20 -7.95 0.61
CA GLN A 98 -14.52 -8.54 0.35
C GLN A 98 -15.48 -7.53 -0.29
N ILE A 99 -15.37 -6.25 0.07
CA ILE A 99 -16.19 -5.15 -0.43
C ILE A 99 -15.58 -4.57 -1.72
N ASN A 100 -14.32 -4.15 -1.69
CA ASN A 100 -13.59 -3.61 -2.85
C ASN A 100 -12.84 -4.71 -3.59
N LYS A 101 -12.98 -4.78 -4.91
CA LYS A 101 -12.39 -5.83 -5.77
C LYS A 101 -11.19 -5.36 -6.60
N ALA A 102 -10.66 -4.19 -6.32
CA ALA A 102 -9.43 -3.73 -6.97
C ALA A 102 -8.25 -4.66 -6.62
N PRO A 103 -7.29 -4.87 -7.55
CA PRO A 103 -6.07 -5.60 -7.27
C PRO A 103 -5.38 -5.12 -6.00
N THR A 104 -4.86 -6.05 -5.21
CA THR A 104 -4.27 -5.77 -3.90
C THR A 104 -2.78 -6.06 -3.89
N VAL A 105 -2.00 -5.12 -3.38
CA VAL A 105 -0.56 -5.27 -3.13
C VAL A 105 -0.28 -5.02 -1.64
N ILE A 106 0.22 -6.04 -0.96
CA ILE A 106 0.65 -5.95 0.44
C ILE A 106 2.06 -5.37 0.46
N LEU A 107 2.24 -4.29 1.22
CA LEU A 107 3.54 -3.66 1.43
C LEU A 107 4.16 -4.14 2.74
N ASN A 108 5.12 -5.06 2.62
CA ASN A 108 5.94 -5.57 3.72
C ASN A 108 7.28 -4.82 3.73
N LEU A 109 7.25 -3.57 4.15
CA LEU A 109 8.38 -2.65 4.09
C LEU A 109 8.92 -2.37 5.50
N GLN A 110 10.07 -2.97 5.82
CA GLN A 110 10.72 -2.72 7.10
C GLN A 110 11.20 -1.26 7.19
N PRO A 111 10.94 -0.57 8.31
CA PRO A 111 11.40 0.81 8.48
C PRO A 111 12.93 0.91 8.60
N THR A 112 13.58 -0.13 9.17
CA THR A 112 15.03 -0.18 9.37
C THR A 112 15.60 -1.51 8.89
N PRO A 113 16.88 -1.58 8.49
CA PRO A 113 17.50 -2.81 8.01
C PRO A 113 17.76 -3.82 9.14
N GLU A 114 17.91 -3.34 10.37
CA GLU A 114 18.20 -4.15 11.53
C GLU A 114 17.60 -3.53 12.80
N MET A 115 17.50 -4.33 13.84
CA MET A 115 16.97 -3.95 15.14
C MET A 115 18.05 -4.04 16.22
N ALA A 116 18.23 -2.98 16.98
CA ALA A 116 19.14 -2.97 18.12
C ALA A 116 18.48 -3.63 19.35
N TYR A 117 18.54 -4.96 19.44
CA TYR A 117 17.83 -5.74 20.46
C TYR A 117 18.15 -5.33 21.90
N GLU A 118 19.41 -4.95 22.19
CA GLU A 118 19.85 -4.56 23.54
C GLU A 118 19.09 -3.36 24.12
N SER A 119 18.47 -2.58 23.25
CA SER A 119 17.82 -1.33 23.62
C SER A 119 16.40 -1.18 23.05
N THR A 120 15.87 -2.24 22.46
CA THR A 120 14.55 -2.26 21.85
C THR A 120 13.55 -2.80 22.86
N GLY A 121 12.64 -1.93 23.34
CA GLY A 121 11.46 -2.32 24.09
C GLY A 121 10.38 -2.89 23.17
N THR A 122 9.28 -3.38 23.75
CA THR A 122 8.16 -3.96 23.01
C THR A 122 7.53 -2.95 22.05
N ASP A 123 7.43 -1.69 22.43
CA ASP A 123 6.94 -0.58 21.60
C ASP A 123 7.72 -0.42 20.29
N ARG A 124 9.05 -0.42 20.40
CA ARG A 124 9.96 -0.31 19.26
C ARG A 124 9.95 -1.57 18.40
N TRP A 125 9.86 -2.73 19.05
CA TRP A 125 9.70 -3.99 18.34
C TRP A 125 8.42 -4.00 17.52
N LEU A 126 7.29 -3.56 18.10
CA LEU A 126 6.01 -3.44 17.39
C LEU A 126 6.07 -2.48 16.20
N ALA A 127 6.79 -1.36 16.32
CA ALA A 127 6.98 -0.43 15.20
C ALA A 127 7.77 -1.03 14.02
N GLN A 128 8.44 -2.15 14.22
CA GLN A 128 9.22 -2.88 13.21
C GLN A 128 8.65 -4.27 12.88
N CYS A 129 7.53 -4.65 13.51
CA CYS A 129 6.92 -5.97 13.35
C CYS A 129 6.03 -6.07 12.11
N VAL A 130 6.51 -5.59 10.96
CA VAL A 130 5.72 -5.56 9.72
C VAL A 130 5.57 -6.94 9.09
N GLY A 131 6.58 -7.80 9.17
CA GLY A 131 6.56 -9.14 8.58
C GLY A 131 5.68 -10.15 9.29
N CYS A 132 5.34 -9.93 10.57
CA CYS A 132 4.64 -10.90 11.40
C CYS A 132 3.21 -11.20 10.90
N SER A 133 2.50 -10.21 10.35
CA SER A 133 1.13 -10.36 9.86
C SER A 133 1.05 -10.96 8.46
N VAL A 134 2.12 -10.90 7.67
CA VAL A 134 2.08 -11.29 6.25
C VAL A 134 1.65 -12.74 6.03
N PRO A 135 2.16 -13.75 6.77
CA PRO A 135 1.72 -15.12 6.60
C PRO A 135 0.23 -15.32 6.91
N GLU A 136 -0.27 -14.70 7.99
CA GLU A 136 -1.68 -14.78 8.38
C GLU A 136 -2.58 -14.16 7.30
N ILE A 137 -2.26 -12.94 6.88
CA ILE A 137 -3.05 -12.19 5.89
C ILE A 137 -3.04 -12.91 4.54
N SER A 138 -1.87 -13.38 4.11
CA SER A 138 -1.72 -14.14 2.86
C SER A 138 -2.56 -15.41 2.87
N ASN A 139 -2.56 -16.15 3.99
CA ASN A 139 -3.40 -17.31 4.14
C ASN A 139 -4.90 -16.97 4.13
N ALA A 140 -5.31 -15.92 4.86
CA ALA A 140 -6.69 -15.45 4.89
C ALA A 140 -7.18 -15.04 3.49
N PHE A 141 -6.37 -14.31 2.74
CA PHE A 141 -6.69 -13.89 1.37
C PHE A 141 -6.80 -15.09 0.42
N ASN A 142 -5.85 -16.05 0.49
CA ASN A 142 -5.92 -17.27 -0.30
C ASN A 142 -7.22 -18.06 -0.03
N ARG A 143 -7.57 -18.24 1.24
CA ARG A 143 -8.81 -18.93 1.63
C ARG A 143 -10.08 -18.20 1.19
N ALA A 144 -10.04 -16.87 1.14
CA ALA A 144 -11.14 -16.02 0.69
C ALA A 144 -11.19 -15.84 -0.85
N GLY A 145 -10.23 -16.40 -1.59
CA GLY A 145 -10.14 -16.23 -3.05
C GLY A 145 -9.78 -14.79 -3.47
N ILE A 146 -9.13 -14.02 -2.61
CA ILE A 146 -8.70 -12.65 -2.88
C ILE A 146 -7.32 -12.69 -3.52
N PRO A 147 -7.15 -12.27 -4.78
CA PRO A 147 -5.84 -12.20 -5.41
C PRO A 147 -5.01 -11.05 -4.83
N PHE A 148 -3.75 -11.33 -4.53
CA PHE A 148 -2.82 -10.35 -4.01
C PHE A 148 -1.38 -10.58 -4.49
N ARG A 149 -0.53 -9.59 -4.28
CA ARG A 149 0.93 -9.67 -4.37
C ARG A 149 1.54 -9.08 -3.12
N VAL A 150 2.79 -9.45 -2.81
CA VAL A 150 3.54 -8.92 -1.67
C VAL A 150 4.82 -8.28 -2.20
N VAL A 151 5.02 -7.01 -1.88
CA VAL A 151 6.28 -6.32 -2.09
C VAL A 151 7.05 -6.32 -0.78
N ASN A 152 8.26 -6.87 -0.81
CA ASN A 152 9.14 -6.97 0.35
C ASN A 152 10.34 -6.04 0.19
N GLY A 153 10.75 -5.38 1.28
CA GLY A 153 11.94 -4.54 1.27
C GLY A 153 12.04 -3.61 2.46
N LEU A 154 12.75 -2.51 2.25
CA LEU A 154 12.86 -1.44 3.21
C LEU A 154 11.96 -0.26 2.82
N LEU A 155 11.48 0.44 3.84
CA LEU A 155 10.64 1.63 3.66
C LEU A 155 11.40 2.77 2.98
N GLY A 156 12.73 2.82 3.13
CA GLY A 156 13.57 3.81 2.45
C GLY A 156 13.42 5.21 3.03
N LEU A 157 13.42 5.31 4.35
CA LEU A 157 13.28 6.58 5.07
C LEU A 157 14.46 7.52 4.78
N TYR A 158 14.17 8.82 4.73
CA TYR A 158 15.18 9.88 4.56
C TYR A 158 15.90 10.23 5.87
N GLU A 159 15.27 9.91 6.98
CA GLU A 159 15.73 10.19 8.33
C GLU A 159 15.61 8.93 9.17
N THR A 160 16.44 8.81 10.19
CA THR A 160 16.33 7.74 11.18
C THR A 160 14.99 7.82 11.89
N PRO A 161 14.19 6.73 11.92
CA PRO A 161 12.91 6.74 12.61
C PRO A 161 13.09 6.98 14.11
N THR A 162 12.16 7.73 14.72
CA THR A 162 12.20 8.07 16.15
C THR A 162 12.27 6.84 17.06
N PHE A 163 11.71 5.73 16.62
CA PHE A 163 11.66 4.45 17.36
C PHE A 163 12.79 3.49 17.03
N ALA A 164 13.55 3.74 15.99
CA ALA A 164 14.69 2.92 15.63
C ALA A 164 15.98 3.50 16.23
N LYS A 165 16.92 2.62 16.57
CA LYS A 165 18.29 3.01 16.90
C LYS A 165 19.25 2.94 15.71
N ALA A 166 18.74 2.64 14.53
CA ALA A 166 19.54 2.69 13.33
C ALA A 166 19.78 4.15 12.96
N ASP A 167 21.02 4.60 13.03
CA ASP A 167 21.44 5.93 12.61
C ASP A 167 21.62 6.00 11.08
N GLU A 168 20.95 5.12 10.37
CA GLU A 168 21.15 4.96 8.94
C GLU A 168 19.92 5.39 8.15
N VAL A 169 20.14 6.31 7.21
CA VAL A 169 19.19 6.65 6.17
C VAL A 169 19.12 5.52 5.15
N THR A 170 17.93 4.94 4.95
CA THR A 170 17.76 3.74 4.12
C THR A 170 17.26 4.01 2.70
N GLU A 171 17.02 5.27 2.33
CA GLU A 171 16.48 5.66 1.03
C GLU A 171 17.27 5.06 -0.16
N LYS A 172 18.59 5.05 -0.06
CA LYS A 172 19.50 4.59 -1.12
C LYS A 172 19.89 3.12 -1.00
N ARG A 173 19.33 2.39 -0.06
CA ARG A 173 19.56 0.97 0.09
C ARG A 173 18.96 0.20 -1.09
N PRO A 174 19.67 -0.83 -1.62
CA PRO A 174 19.17 -1.63 -2.73
C PRO A 174 17.78 -2.24 -2.48
N GLU A 175 17.51 -2.67 -1.24
CA GLU A 175 16.25 -3.26 -0.81
C GLU A 175 15.10 -2.25 -0.88
N ALA A 176 15.35 -1.00 -0.49
CA ALA A 176 14.38 0.08 -0.61
C ALA A 176 14.15 0.46 -2.07
N MET A 177 15.23 0.66 -2.82
CA MET A 177 15.14 1.04 -4.25
C MET A 177 14.40 -0.02 -5.07
N LYS A 178 14.67 -1.31 -4.82
CA LYS A 178 13.98 -2.41 -5.50
C LYS A 178 12.49 -2.43 -5.16
N ALA A 179 12.14 -2.30 -3.88
CA ALA A 179 10.74 -2.30 -3.44
C ALA A 179 9.95 -1.13 -4.05
N TRP A 180 10.51 0.08 -4.01
CA TRP A 180 9.85 1.25 -4.58
C TRP A 180 9.74 1.21 -6.10
N LYS A 181 10.70 0.61 -6.79
CA LYS A 181 10.60 0.36 -8.24
C LYS A 181 9.46 -0.61 -8.57
N GLU A 182 9.31 -1.70 -7.81
CA GLU A 182 8.19 -2.63 -7.98
C GLU A 182 6.84 -1.96 -7.71
N ILE A 183 6.76 -1.11 -6.67
CA ILE A 183 5.54 -0.33 -6.36
C ILE A 183 5.21 0.64 -7.52
N GLU A 184 6.20 1.32 -8.08
CA GLU A 184 6.03 2.16 -9.27
C GLU A 184 5.45 1.36 -10.44
N GLU A 185 6.00 0.18 -10.73
CA GLU A 185 5.52 -0.69 -11.82
C GLU A 185 4.05 -1.07 -11.63
N TRP A 186 3.60 -1.36 -10.39
CA TRP A 186 2.20 -1.59 -10.07
C TRP A 186 1.32 -0.34 -10.31
N CYS A 187 1.80 0.83 -9.95
CA CYS A 187 1.08 2.10 -10.19
C CYS A 187 0.97 2.39 -11.70
N VAL A 188 2.03 2.14 -12.45
CA VAL A 188 2.04 2.28 -13.92
C VAL A 188 1.05 1.30 -14.55
N ALA A 189 1.05 0.03 -14.15
CA ALA A 189 0.12 -0.97 -14.63
C ALA A 189 -1.34 -0.57 -14.37
N ALA A 190 -1.65 -0.05 -13.18
CA ALA A 190 -2.97 0.47 -12.84
C ALA A 190 -3.37 1.68 -13.71
N SER A 191 -2.41 2.57 -14.01
CA SER A 191 -2.63 3.72 -14.91
C SER A 191 -2.92 3.27 -16.35
N VAL A 192 -2.21 2.26 -16.84
CA VAL A 192 -2.45 1.65 -18.15
C VAL A 192 -3.84 1.02 -18.20
N GLN A 193 -4.19 0.20 -17.22
CA GLN A 193 -5.51 -0.44 -17.13
C GLN A 193 -6.63 0.61 -17.13
N ARG A 194 -6.49 1.68 -16.32
CA ARG A 194 -7.45 2.79 -16.27
C ARG A 194 -7.56 3.49 -17.61
N THR A 195 -6.45 3.74 -18.29
CA THR A 195 -6.43 4.37 -19.60
C THR A 195 -7.15 3.52 -20.64
N LEU A 196 -6.88 2.21 -20.69
CA LEU A 196 -7.52 1.26 -21.60
C LEU A 196 -9.02 1.15 -21.34
N LYS A 197 -9.46 1.08 -20.07
CA LYS A 197 -10.89 1.04 -19.70
C LYS A 197 -11.69 2.23 -20.22
N TRP A 198 -11.03 3.38 -20.39
CA TRP A 198 -11.67 4.62 -20.88
C TRP A 198 -11.31 4.95 -22.33
N SER A 199 -10.58 4.06 -23.00
CA SER A 199 -10.23 4.22 -24.42
C SER A 199 -11.35 3.70 -25.31
N ARG A 200 -11.39 4.24 -26.54
CA ARG A 200 -12.26 3.75 -27.60
C ARG A 200 -11.38 3.31 -28.75
N PHE A 201 -11.56 2.08 -29.20
CA PHE A 201 -10.87 1.53 -30.35
C PHE A 201 -11.82 1.52 -31.54
N GLY A 202 -11.42 2.10 -32.65
CA GLY A 202 -12.15 2.06 -33.91
C GLY A 202 -11.44 1.12 -34.88
N LEU A 203 -12.14 0.17 -35.48
CA LEU A 203 -11.66 -0.65 -36.57
C LEU A 203 -12.23 -0.08 -37.87
N LEU A 204 -11.33 0.35 -38.77
CA LEU A 204 -11.69 0.81 -40.12
C LEU A 204 -11.21 -0.22 -41.13
N GLY A 205 -12.17 -0.84 -41.84
CA GLY A 205 -11.88 -1.87 -42.83
C GLY A 205 -11.75 -3.27 -42.21
N GLY A 206 -12.04 -4.28 -42.96
CA GLY A 206 -12.07 -5.67 -42.55
C GLY A 206 -13.33 -6.34 -43.01
N TYR A 207 -13.50 -6.42 -44.29
CA TYR A 207 -14.47 -7.35 -44.87
C TYR A 207 -13.79 -8.69 -45.01
N TYR A 208 -14.24 -9.65 -44.23
CA TYR A 208 -14.07 -11.05 -44.54
C TYR A 208 -15.41 -11.52 -45.13
N SER A 209 -15.38 -11.75 -46.40
CA SER A 209 -16.42 -12.51 -47.07
C SER A 209 -16.27 -13.99 -46.77
#